data_2226bc22d6034e0d081436c54cf2360b
#
_entry.id   2226bc22d6034e0d081436c54cf2360b
#
_cell.length_a   1.000
_cell.length_b   1.000
_cell.length_c   1.000
_cell.angle_alpha   90.00
_cell.angle_beta   90.00
_cell.angle_gamma   90.00
#
_symmetry.space_group_name_H-M   'P 1'
#
loop_
_entity.id
_entity.type
_entity.pdbx_description
1 polymer ?
#
loop_
_entity_poly.entity_id
_entity_poly.type
_entity_poly.pdbx_seq_one_letter_code
_entity_poly.pdbx_strand_id
1 'polypeptide(L)'
;IIQSDRLEKAFVHDSVTDEAHEKVEFFGDAVTNVEATLEGLSFDMQLHEQNLHLETKILGSFNTINLEASVLVADALGMASEEIVQGIGALESVEHRLQRIDAGGKIILDDGYNGNIDGMLEGVRLLSLHPGRKVIVTPGLVESTEELNLELVEAINKVCDIAIVTGQLNAELFDKNLSVAEKIMLGDKSQLTKVLGERTRAGDIILFANDAPNFI
;
A
#
# COMPACT_ATOMS: atom_id res chain seq x y z
N ILE A 1 3.93 -27.77 -5.96
CA ILE A 1 5.25 -27.22 -5.54
C ILE A 1 5.72 -27.91 -4.28
N ILE A 2 4.92 -28.04 -3.25
CA ILE A 2 5.27 -28.65 -1.93
C ILE A 2 5.75 -30.10 -2.05
N GLN A 3 5.33 -30.84 -3.05
CA GLN A 3 5.74 -32.23 -3.32
C GLN A 3 7.06 -32.37 -4.08
N SER A 4 7.77 -31.24 -4.36
CA SER A 4 9.05 -31.29 -5.07
C SER A 4 10.17 -31.81 -4.16
N ASP A 5 10.94 -32.80 -4.64
CA ASP A 5 12.12 -33.30 -3.93
C ASP A 5 13.23 -32.24 -3.76
N ARG A 6 13.16 -31.18 -4.56
CA ARG A 6 14.12 -30.05 -4.50
C ARG A 6 13.75 -28.98 -3.47
N LEU A 7 12.53 -29.04 -2.92
CA LEU A 7 12.10 -28.12 -1.88
C LEU A 7 12.68 -28.58 -0.54
N GLU A 8 13.42 -27.73 0.12
CA GLU A 8 13.95 -27.99 1.48
C GLU A 8 12.96 -27.48 2.53
N LYS A 9 12.45 -26.26 2.37
CA LYS A 9 11.49 -25.62 3.28
C LYS A 9 10.58 -24.66 2.51
N ALA A 10 9.34 -24.51 2.93
CA ALA A 10 8.40 -23.49 2.46
C ALA A 10 7.76 -22.77 3.64
N PHE A 11 7.69 -21.46 3.55
CA PHE A 11 6.90 -20.64 4.46
C PHE A 11 5.56 -20.31 3.75
N VAL A 12 4.46 -20.62 4.41
CA VAL A 12 3.12 -20.45 3.86
C VAL A 12 2.27 -19.66 4.86
N HIS A 13 1.68 -18.55 4.40
CA HIS A 13 0.77 -17.80 5.26
C HIS A 13 -0.46 -18.67 5.60
N ASP A 14 -0.88 -18.64 6.84
CA ASP A 14 -1.97 -19.47 7.40
C ASP A 14 -3.31 -19.32 6.66
N SER A 15 -3.56 -18.13 6.07
CA SER A 15 -4.76 -17.87 5.26
C SER A 15 -4.80 -18.63 3.93
N VAL A 16 -3.67 -19.21 3.46
CA VAL A 16 -3.61 -19.88 2.15
C VAL A 16 -4.06 -21.32 2.22
N THR A 17 -3.65 -22.04 3.26
CA THR A 17 -4.02 -23.44 3.50
C THR A 17 -3.68 -23.81 4.94
N ASP A 18 -4.39 -24.80 5.47
CA ASP A 18 -4.15 -25.46 6.76
C ASP A 18 -3.57 -26.89 6.60
N GLU A 19 -3.28 -27.32 5.35
CA GLU A 19 -2.71 -28.64 5.10
C GLU A 19 -1.28 -28.72 5.64
N ALA A 20 -1.10 -29.49 6.71
CA ALA A 20 0.21 -29.74 7.28
C ALA A 20 1.10 -30.59 6.34
N HIS A 21 2.33 -30.15 6.16
CA HIS A 21 3.35 -30.89 5.42
C HIS A 21 4.70 -30.72 6.11
N GLU A 22 5.54 -31.74 6.14
CA GLU A 22 6.82 -31.75 6.85
C GLU A 22 7.79 -30.62 6.44
N LYS A 23 7.65 -30.10 5.21
CA LYS A 23 8.48 -29.02 4.66
C LYS A 23 7.82 -27.64 4.77
N VAL A 24 6.61 -27.55 5.34
CA VAL A 24 5.86 -26.30 5.46
C VAL A 24 5.92 -25.79 6.89
N GLU A 25 6.29 -24.53 7.02
CA GLU A 25 6.13 -23.74 8.23
C GLU A 25 5.10 -22.66 7.96
N PHE A 26 4.05 -22.60 8.79
CA PHE A 26 3.02 -21.58 8.68
C PHE A 26 3.46 -20.31 9.39
N PHE A 27 3.02 -19.16 8.87
CA PHE A 27 3.27 -17.86 9.46
C PHE A 27 2.02 -16.95 9.34
N GLY A 28 2.00 -15.85 10.07
CA GLY A 28 0.91 -14.88 10.10
C GLY A 28 0.59 -14.34 11.50
N ASP A 29 1.05 -15.03 12.56
CA ASP A 29 0.74 -14.72 13.96
C ASP A 29 1.90 -14.11 14.75
N ALA A 30 3.10 -14.02 14.17
CA ALA A 30 4.29 -13.60 14.90
C ALA A 30 4.42 -12.07 15.04
N VAL A 31 3.65 -11.31 14.27
CA VAL A 31 3.71 -9.84 14.23
C VAL A 31 2.73 -9.21 15.20
N THR A 32 3.22 -8.25 15.99
CA THR A 32 2.44 -7.46 16.96
C THR A 32 2.85 -5.99 16.93
N ASN A 33 2.10 -5.11 17.60
CA ASN A 33 2.42 -3.69 17.77
C ASN A 33 2.67 -2.95 16.45
N VAL A 34 1.87 -3.25 15.41
CA VAL A 34 2.01 -2.65 14.08
C VAL A 34 1.63 -1.17 14.14
N GLU A 35 2.56 -0.30 13.73
CA GLU A 35 2.32 1.12 13.53
C GLU A 35 2.70 1.51 12.11
N ALA A 36 1.71 1.93 11.31
CA ALA A 36 1.90 2.37 9.93
C ALA A 36 1.63 3.87 9.84
N THR A 37 2.68 4.62 9.49
CA THR A 37 2.69 6.09 9.38
C THR A 37 3.03 6.54 7.96
N LEU A 38 3.10 7.85 7.74
CA LEU A 38 3.61 8.41 6.48
C LEU A 38 5.14 8.31 6.35
N GLU A 39 5.85 7.99 7.43
CA GLU A 39 7.32 7.87 7.43
C GLU A 39 7.79 6.43 7.24
N GLY A 40 6.91 5.45 7.47
CA GLY A 40 7.24 4.03 7.38
C GLY A 40 6.34 3.16 8.22
N LEU A 41 6.80 1.95 8.42
CA LEU A 41 6.15 0.90 9.16
C LEU A 41 7.08 0.45 10.30
N SER A 42 6.54 0.30 11.50
CA SER A 42 7.21 -0.37 12.62
C SER A 42 6.33 -1.48 13.19
N PHE A 43 6.94 -2.53 13.69
CA PHE A 43 6.24 -3.65 14.31
C PHE A 43 7.21 -4.49 15.14
N ASP A 44 6.65 -5.26 16.06
CA ASP A 44 7.39 -6.28 16.80
C ASP A 44 7.11 -7.65 16.21
N MET A 45 8.13 -8.50 16.16
CA MET A 45 8.02 -9.86 15.65
C MET A 45 8.71 -10.85 16.58
N GLN A 46 7.99 -11.90 16.97
CA GLN A 46 8.59 -13.01 17.72
C GLN A 46 9.36 -13.92 16.78
N LEU A 47 10.68 -13.99 16.95
CA LEU A 47 11.56 -14.91 16.23
C LEU A 47 12.27 -15.81 17.24
N HIS A 48 11.95 -17.10 17.25
CA HIS A 48 12.37 -18.02 18.29
C HIS A 48 12.06 -17.52 19.72
N GLU A 49 13.07 -17.34 20.56
CA GLU A 49 12.93 -16.82 21.92
C GLU A 49 13.13 -15.30 22.02
N GLN A 50 13.34 -14.60 20.90
CA GLN A 50 13.60 -13.17 20.83
C GLN A 50 12.41 -12.41 20.29
N ASN A 51 12.16 -11.23 20.85
CA ASN A 51 11.25 -10.27 20.27
C ASN A 51 12.05 -9.21 19.54
N LEU A 52 11.94 -9.17 18.22
CA LEU A 52 12.62 -8.19 17.37
C LEU A 52 11.73 -6.98 17.16
N HIS A 53 12.26 -5.78 17.37
CA HIS A 53 11.63 -4.54 16.94
C HIS A 53 12.16 -4.17 15.57
N LEU A 54 11.26 -4.04 14.60
CA LEU A 54 11.57 -3.83 13.18
C LEU A 54 10.97 -2.52 12.70
N GLU A 55 11.80 -1.72 12.05
CA GLU A 55 11.40 -0.44 11.45
C GLU A 55 11.83 -0.40 9.99
N THR A 56 11.02 0.16 9.11
CA THR A 56 11.32 0.29 7.68
C THR A 56 10.64 1.53 7.10
N LYS A 57 11.15 2.03 5.97
CA LYS A 57 10.52 3.11 5.20
C LYS A 57 9.39 2.63 4.28
N ILE A 58 9.18 1.33 4.17
CA ILE A 58 8.06 0.77 3.40
C ILE A 58 6.75 1.19 4.06
N LEU A 59 5.80 1.68 3.26
CA LEU A 59 4.49 2.12 3.74
C LEU A 59 3.47 0.98 3.65
N GLY A 60 2.39 1.13 4.43
CA GLY A 60 1.23 0.27 4.40
C GLY A 60 1.32 -0.95 5.31
N SER A 61 0.34 -1.09 6.20
CA SER A 61 0.28 -2.15 7.21
C SER A 61 0.23 -3.56 6.60
N PHE A 62 -0.33 -3.73 5.39
CA PHE A 62 -0.35 -5.01 4.68
C PHE A 62 1.05 -5.56 4.34
N ASN A 63 2.08 -4.70 4.33
CA ASN A 63 3.45 -5.14 4.10
C ASN A 63 4.06 -5.91 5.28
N THR A 64 3.45 -5.90 6.45
CA THR A 64 3.90 -6.73 7.58
C THR A 64 4.00 -8.21 7.21
N ILE A 65 3.03 -8.73 6.45
CA ILE A 65 3.03 -10.12 5.99
C ILE A 65 4.24 -10.41 5.10
N ASN A 66 4.55 -9.51 4.18
CA ASN A 66 5.70 -9.65 3.28
C ASN A 66 7.04 -9.57 4.04
N LEU A 67 7.09 -8.69 5.04
CA LEU A 67 8.27 -8.51 5.88
C LEU A 67 8.47 -9.69 6.83
N GLU A 68 7.39 -10.22 7.43
CA GLU A 68 7.42 -11.43 8.24
C GLU A 68 7.98 -12.62 7.44
N ALA A 69 7.45 -12.86 6.24
CA ALA A 69 7.96 -13.88 5.35
C ALA A 69 9.45 -13.69 5.03
N SER A 70 9.89 -12.44 4.81
CA SER A 70 11.29 -12.11 4.51
C SER A 70 12.20 -12.39 5.70
N VAL A 71 11.77 -12.05 6.92
CA VAL A 71 12.49 -12.35 8.16
C VAL A 71 12.67 -13.85 8.35
N LEU A 72 11.59 -14.64 8.18
CA LEU A 72 11.62 -16.09 8.34
C LEU A 72 12.56 -16.76 7.31
N VAL A 73 12.56 -16.28 6.08
CA VAL A 73 13.48 -16.79 5.04
C VAL A 73 14.91 -16.42 5.36
N ALA A 74 15.19 -15.19 5.81
CA ALA A 74 16.53 -14.75 6.18
C ALA A 74 17.10 -15.57 7.36
N ASP A 75 16.29 -15.80 8.38
CA ASP A 75 16.63 -16.65 9.53
C ASP A 75 16.92 -18.10 9.10
N ALA A 76 16.07 -18.69 8.26
CA ALA A 76 16.26 -20.04 7.74
C ALA A 76 17.55 -20.18 6.89
N LEU A 77 18.03 -19.09 6.30
CA LEU A 77 19.30 -19.00 5.59
C LEU A 77 20.50 -18.73 6.51
N GLY A 78 20.28 -18.59 7.82
CA GLY A 78 21.32 -18.43 8.85
C GLY A 78 21.80 -17.00 9.05
N MET A 79 21.01 -15.99 8.66
CA MET A 79 21.31 -14.60 9.01
C MET A 79 21.14 -14.38 10.53
N ALA A 80 22.03 -13.60 11.13
CA ALA A 80 21.88 -13.21 12.54
C ALA A 80 20.72 -12.19 12.70
N SER A 81 20.07 -12.20 13.88
CA SER A 81 18.93 -11.29 14.16
C SER A 81 19.29 -9.82 13.93
N GLU A 82 20.49 -9.39 14.29
CA GLU A 82 20.98 -8.03 14.10
C GLU A 82 21.12 -7.67 12.61
N GLU A 83 21.56 -8.62 11.78
CA GLU A 83 21.66 -8.43 10.32
C GLU A 83 20.27 -8.35 9.68
N ILE A 84 19.31 -9.14 10.17
CA ILE A 84 17.91 -9.11 9.75
C ILE A 84 17.30 -7.73 10.07
N VAL A 85 17.44 -7.24 11.31
CA VAL A 85 16.93 -5.92 11.72
C VAL A 85 17.54 -4.81 10.85
N GLN A 86 18.86 -4.84 10.62
CA GLN A 86 19.53 -3.87 9.74
C GLN A 86 19.05 -3.97 8.29
N GLY A 87 18.85 -5.19 7.78
CA GLY A 87 18.36 -5.46 6.44
C GLY A 87 16.94 -4.88 6.22
N ILE A 88 16.03 -5.13 7.16
CA ILE A 88 14.66 -4.57 7.13
C ILE A 88 14.68 -3.03 7.16
N GLY A 89 15.53 -2.43 8.01
CA GLY A 89 15.70 -0.98 8.10
C GLY A 89 16.29 -0.33 6.85
N ALA A 90 17.02 -1.09 6.04
CA ALA A 90 17.61 -0.62 4.79
C ALA A 90 16.70 -0.78 3.57
N LEU A 91 15.52 -1.40 3.72
CA LEU A 91 14.59 -1.58 2.61
C LEU A 91 14.03 -0.24 2.13
N GLU A 92 13.89 -0.12 0.82
CA GLU A 92 13.25 1.01 0.15
C GLU A 92 12.00 0.53 -0.59
N SER A 93 11.02 1.44 -0.74
CA SER A 93 9.81 1.14 -1.51
C SER A 93 10.14 0.83 -2.96
N VAL A 94 9.44 -0.15 -3.52
CA VAL A 94 9.45 -0.39 -4.97
C VAL A 94 8.68 0.72 -5.65
N GLU A 95 9.14 1.18 -6.82
CA GLU A 95 8.46 2.17 -7.63
C GLU A 95 6.99 1.77 -7.88
N HIS A 96 6.09 2.74 -7.75
CA HIS A 96 4.64 2.57 -7.93
C HIS A 96 3.96 1.59 -6.96
N ARG A 97 4.60 1.26 -5.83
CA ARG A 97 4.04 0.39 -4.78
C ARG A 97 3.98 1.15 -3.45
N LEU A 98 2.99 2.02 -3.35
CA LEU A 98 2.78 2.91 -2.22
C LEU A 98 4.08 3.67 -1.83
N GLN A 99 4.81 4.11 -2.85
CA GLN A 99 6.07 4.83 -2.70
C GLN A 99 5.80 6.27 -2.26
N ARG A 100 6.48 6.73 -1.19
CA ARG A 100 6.46 8.14 -0.83
C ARG A 100 7.51 8.92 -1.60
N ILE A 101 7.08 10.04 -2.19
CA ILE A 101 7.93 10.98 -2.92
C ILE A 101 7.64 12.39 -2.38
N ASP A 102 8.68 13.09 -1.93
CA ASP A 102 8.59 14.50 -1.51
C ASP A 102 8.97 15.39 -2.69
N ALA A 103 8.02 16.11 -3.28
CA ALA A 103 8.23 16.92 -4.47
C ALA A 103 7.47 18.25 -4.42
N GLY A 104 8.20 19.35 -4.65
CA GLY A 104 7.59 20.69 -4.74
C GLY A 104 6.84 21.14 -3.49
N GLY A 105 7.28 20.70 -2.30
CA GLY A 105 6.62 20.97 -1.03
C GLY A 105 5.32 20.18 -0.80
N LYS A 106 5.09 19.13 -1.58
CA LYS A 106 3.97 18.20 -1.48
C LYS A 106 4.50 16.82 -1.13
N ILE A 107 3.65 16.00 -0.52
CA ILE A 107 3.88 14.57 -0.36
C ILE A 107 3.09 13.85 -1.44
N ILE A 108 3.73 12.95 -2.16
CA ILE A 108 3.10 12.08 -3.15
C ILE A 108 3.20 10.66 -2.62
N LEU A 109 2.08 9.95 -2.58
CA LEU A 109 2.01 8.52 -2.38
C LEU A 109 1.71 7.90 -3.74
N ASP A 110 2.69 7.21 -4.30
CA ASP A 110 2.57 6.59 -5.63
C ASP A 110 2.27 5.10 -5.49
N ASP A 111 1.02 4.72 -5.72
CA ASP A 111 0.50 3.35 -5.77
C ASP A 111 -0.15 3.09 -7.14
N GLY A 112 0.54 3.51 -8.19
CA GLY A 112 0.01 3.54 -9.55
C GLY A 112 0.04 2.22 -10.30
N TYR A 113 0.70 1.17 -9.78
CA TYR A 113 0.96 -0.04 -10.56
C TYR A 113 -0.28 -0.93 -10.74
N ASN A 114 -0.91 -1.35 -9.66
CA ASN A 114 -2.11 -2.18 -9.69
C ASN A 114 -2.82 -2.13 -8.33
N GLY A 115 -4.08 -1.71 -8.33
CA GLY A 115 -4.87 -1.52 -7.11
C GLY A 115 -5.80 -2.70 -6.84
N ASN A 116 -5.75 -3.22 -5.61
CA ASN A 116 -6.83 -3.98 -5.00
C ASN A 116 -7.50 -3.12 -3.91
N ILE A 117 -8.67 -3.55 -3.43
CA ILE A 117 -9.44 -2.75 -2.47
C ILE A 117 -8.67 -2.48 -1.18
N ASP A 118 -8.02 -3.49 -0.61
CA ASP A 118 -7.32 -3.36 0.67
C ASP A 118 -6.14 -2.38 0.58
N GLY A 119 -5.35 -2.47 -0.50
CA GLY A 119 -4.26 -1.54 -0.77
C GLY A 119 -4.73 -0.11 -0.98
N MET A 120 -5.81 0.09 -1.75
CA MET A 120 -6.37 1.42 -2.00
C MET A 120 -6.97 2.02 -0.73
N LEU A 121 -7.66 1.24 0.10
CA LEU A 121 -8.17 1.68 1.40
C LEU A 121 -7.03 2.06 2.36
N GLU A 122 -5.96 1.29 2.38
CA GLU A 122 -4.77 1.63 3.17
C GLU A 122 -4.11 2.93 2.67
N GLY A 123 -4.00 3.13 1.36
CA GLY A 123 -3.54 4.39 0.79
C GLY A 123 -4.40 5.59 1.24
N VAL A 124 -5.73 5.44 1.21
CA VAL A 124 -6.66 6.47 1.72
C VAL A 124 -6.51 6.66 3.24
N ARG A 125 -6.30 5.58 4.01
CA ARG A 125 -6.00 5.69 5.44
C ARG A 125 -4.73 6.48 5.70
N LEU A 126 -3.67 6.24 4.93
CA LEU A 126 -2.41 7.00 5.05
C LEU A 126 -2.62 8.48 4.71
N LEU A 127 -3.43 8.80 3.69
CA LEU A 127 -3.82 10.20 3.44
C LEU A 127 -4.43 10.86 4.69
N SER A 128 -5.24 10.13 5.46
CA SER A 128 -5.91 10.67 6.65
C SER A 128 -4.95 11.12 7.74
N LEU A 129 -3.72 10.60 7.77
CA LEU A 129 -2.69 10.98 8.75
C LEU A 129 -2.08 12.35 8.47
N HIS A 130 -2.25 12.88 7.25
CA HIS A 130 -1.72 14.18 6.89
C HIS A 130 -2.61 15.32 7.39
N PRO A 131 -2.06 16.34 8.08
CA PRO A 131 -2.86 17.46 8.58
C PRO A 131 -3.33 18.43 7.50
N GLY A 132 -2.68 18.43 6.34
CA GLY A 132 -3.01 19.29 5.22
C GLY A 132 -4.09 18.71 4.32
N ARG A 133 -4.27 19.34 3.17
CA ARG A 133 -5.29 18.97 2.17
C ARG A 133 -4.90 17.66 1.46
N LYS A 134 -5.88 16.79 1.27
CA LYS A 134 -5.76 15.42 0.78
C LYS A 134 -6.38 15.29 -0.62
N VAL A 135 -5.57 14.84 -1.55
CA VAL A 135 -5.96 14.69 -2.96
C VAL A 135 -5.81 13.23 -3.36
N ILE A 136 -6.78 12.68 -4.04
CA ILE A 136 -6.67 11.36 -4.67
C ILE A 136 -6.82 11.47 -6.17
N VAL A 137 -6.01 10.71 -6.91
CA VAL A 137 -6.09 10.51 -8.36
C VAL A 137 -6.30 9.03 -8.60
N THR A 138 -7.42 8.66 -9.20
CA THR A 138 -7.76 7.24 -9.39
C THR A 138 -8.76 7.01 -10.52
N PRO A 139 -8.68 5.90 -11.27
CA PRO A 139 -9.75 5.41 -12.13
C PRO A 139 -10.76 4.54 -11.35
N GLY A 140 -10.55 4.34 -10.05
CA GLY A 140 -11.18 3.30 -9.27
C GLY A 140 -10.53 1.93 -9.48
N LEU A 141 -11.20 0.89 -9.01
CA LEU A 141 -10.81 -0.51 -9.22
C LEU A 141 -11.26 -0.94 -10.62
N VAL A 142 -10.30 -1.26 -11.49
CA VAL A 142 -10.58 -1.55 -12.91
C VAL A 142 -11.11 -2.97 -13.09
N GLU A 143 -10.54 -3.96 -12.41
CA GLU A 143 -10.92 -5.37 -12.49
C GLU A 143 -11.67 -5.79 -11.22
N SER A 144 -12.82 -5.13 -10.93
CA SER A 144 -13.53 -5.31 -9.66
C SER A 144 -15.03 -5.08 -9.82
N THR A 145 -15.77 -5.26 -8.72
CA THR A 145 -17.22 -5.10 -8.68
C THR A 145 -17.61 -3.64 -8.37
N GLU A 146 -18.87 -3.32 -8.61
CA GLU A 146 -19.45 -2.02 -8.26
C GLU A 146 -19.45 -1.80 -6.75
N GLU A 147 -19.73 -2.85 -5.97
CA GLU A 147 -19.77 -2.80 -4.50
C GLU A 147 -18.43 -2.38 -3.91
N LEU A 148 -17.31 -2.98 -4.40
CA LEU A 148 -15.97 -2.61 -3.93
C LEU A 148 -15.58 -1.19 -4.36
N ASN A 149 -16.00 -0.75 -5.54
CA ASN A 149 -15.82 0.64 -5.95
C ASN A 149 -16.64 1.62 -5.10
N LEU A 150 -17.83 1.25 -4.65
CA LEU A 150 -18.64 2.05 -3.72
C LEU A 150 -17.98 2.12 -2.34
N GLU A 151 -17.40 1.03 -1.84
CA GLU A 151 -16.61 1.02 -0.60
C GLU A 151 -15.41 2.00 -0.68
N LEU A 152 -14.69 1.99 -1.80
CA LEU A 152 -13.62 2.95 -2.05
C LEU A 152 -14.14 4.39 -2.06
N VAL A 153 -15.27 4.67 -2.74
CA VAL A 153 -15.91 6.00 -2.77
C VAL A 153 -16.28 6.46 -1.36
N GLU A 154 -16.80 5.57 -0.51
CA GLU A 154 -17.10 5.91 0.87
C GLU A 154 -15.84 6.33 1.66
N ALA A 155 -14.73 5.61 1.48
CA ALA A 155 -13.47 5.95 2.12
C ALA A 155 -12.94 7.31 1.62
N ILE A 156 -12.98 7.55 0.32
CA ILE A 156 -12.60 8.83 -0.31
C ILE A 156 -13.44 9.98 0.26
N ASN A 157 -14.75 9.82 0.35
CA ASN A 157 -15.65 10.84 0.88
C ASN A 157 -15.37 11.22 2.34
N LYS A 158 -14.86 10.29 3.13
CA LYS A 158 -14.53 10.52 4.55
C LYS A 158 -13.20 11.25 4.74
N VAL A 159 -12.28 11.12 3.78
CA VAL A 159 -10.88 11.51 3.97
C VAL A 159 -10.45 12.64 3.03
N CYS A 160 -10.81 12.55 1.75
CA CYS A 160 -10.25 13.41 0.72
C CYS A 160 -10.97 14.75 0.59
N ASP A 161 -10.20 15.80 0.32
CA ASP A 161 -10.72 17.13 -0.04
C ASP A 161 -10.99 17.24 -1.55
N ILE A 162 -10.12 16.61 -2.35
CA ILE A 162 -10.20 16.61 -3.82
C ILE A 162 -10.11 15.18 -4.34
N ALA A 163 -11.00 14.82 -5.26
CA ALA A 163 -10.93 13.58 -6.01
C ALA A 163 -10.84 13.86 -7.51
N ILE A 164 -9.78 13.39 -8.14
CA ILE A 164 -9.58 13.44 -9.59
C ILE A 164 -9.79 12.03 -10.12
N VAL A 165 -10.90 11.82 -10.80
CA VAL A 165 -11.26 10.52 -11.36
C VAL A 165 -10.80 10.45 -12.80
N THR A 166 -9.89 9.52 -13.10
CA THR A 166 -9.33 9.32 -14.43
C THR A 166 -10.02 8.19 -15.19
N GLY A 167 -10.03 8.30 -16.51
CA GLY A 167 -10.68 7.31 -17.37
C GLY A 167 -12.20 7.34 -17.36
N GLN A 168 -12.82 6.34 -18.00
CA GLN A 168 -14.26 6.29 -18.22
C GLN A 168 -14.98 5.15 -17.52
N LEU A 169 -14.24 4.07 -17.17
CA LEU A 169 -14.84 2.83 -16.71
C LEU A 169 -15.75 3.01 -15.47
N ASN A 170 -15.23 3.69 -14.46
CA ASN A 170 -15.97 3.94 -13.21
C ASN A 170 -16.49 5.40 -13.10
N ALA A 171 -16.35 6.21 -14.15
CA ALA A 171 -16.60 7.64 -14.09
C ALA A 171 -18.03 7.97 -13.64
N GLU A 172 -19.04 7.30 -14.19
CA GLU A 172 -20.45 7.55 -13.84
C GLU A 172 -20.74 7.16 -12.38
N LEU A 173 -20.21 6.03 -11.90
CA LEU A 173 -20.35 5.58 -10.52
C LEU A 173 -19.75 6.59 -9.55
N PHE A 174 -18.52 7.03 -9.82
CA PHE A 174 -17.81 8.00 -8.99
C PHE A 174 -18.47 9.38 -9.05
N ASP A 175 -18.86 9.83 -10.24
CA ASP A 175 -19.55 11.13 -10.38
C ASP A 175 -20.85 11.19 -9.58
N LYS A 176 -21.60 10.12 -9.56
CA LYS A 176 -22.86 10.04 -8.81
C LYS A 176 -22.67 9.98 -7.29
N ASN A 177 -21.61 9.31 -6.80
CA ASN A 177 -21.50 8.95 -5.39
C ASN A 177 -20.40 9.71 -4.62
N LEU A 178 -19.47 10.39 -5.32
CA LEU A 178 -18.50 11.26 -4.66
C LEU A 178 -19.14 12.53 -4.11
N SER A 179 -18.84 12.85 -2.85
CA SER A 179 -19.32 14.01 -2.11
C SER A 179 -18.19 14.87 -1.51
N VAL A 180 -16.95 14.70 -2.00
CA VAL A 180 -15.80 15.52 -1.63
C VAL A 180 -16.01 17.00 -1.99
N ALA A 181 -15.22 17.90 -1.37
CA ALA A 181 -15.34 19.33 -1.59
C ALA A 181 -15.09 19.73 -3.06
N GLU A 182 -14.16 19.06 -3.75
CA GLU A 182 -13.89 19.25 -5.17
C GLU A 182 -13.75 17.90 -5.89
N LYS A 183 -14.57 17.70 -6.91
CA LYS A 183 -14.61 16.50 -7.73
C LYS A 183 -14.28 16.86 -9.18
N ILE A 184 -13.30 16.17 -9.79
CA ILE A 184 -12.87 16.42 -11.16
C ILE A 184 -12.94 15.10 -11.94
N MET A 185 -13.82 15.06 -12.95
CA MET A 185 -13.95 13.93 -13.85
C MET A 185 -13.04 14.17 -15.07
N LEU A 186 -11.94 13.44 -15.16
CA LEU A 186 -10.89 13.62 -16.16
C LEU A 186 -10.96 12.51 -17.23
N GLY A 187 -11.71 12.73 -18.28
CA GLY A 187 -11.85 11.77 -19.38
C GLY A 187 -10.57 11.63 -20.24
N ASP A 188 -9.76 12.68 -20.31
CA ASP A 188 -8.46 12.69 -21.01
C ASP A 188 -7.31 12.82 -20.00
N LYS A 189 -6.63 11.70 -19.77
CA LYS A 189 -5.49 11.60 -18.83
C LYS A 189 -4.33 12.53 -19.20
N SER A 190 -4.18 12.94 -20.46
CA SER A 190 -3.12 13.87 -20.90
C SER A 190 -3.20 15.24 -20.21
N GLN A 191 -4.37 15.60 -19.67
CA GLN A 191 -4.57 16.83 -18.94
C GLN A 191 -4.23 16.75 -17.44
N LEU A 192 -3.91 15.56 -16.92
CA LEU A 192 -3.71 15.33 -15.49
C LEU A 192 -2.64 16.26 -14.89
N THR A 193 -1.49 16.40 -15.54
CA THR A 193 -0.42 17.29 -15.06
C THR A 193 -0.87 18.74 -14.94
N LYS A 194 -1.62 19.22 -15.93
CA LYS A 194 -2.15 20.58 -15.90
C LYS A 194 -3.15 20.74 -14.75
N VAL A 195 -4.07 19.81 -14.60
CA VAL A 195 -5.07 19.81 -13.52
C VAL A 195 -4.38 19.78 -12.14
N LEU A 196 -3.39 18.91 -11.94
CA LEU A 196 -2.61 18.87 -10.72
C LEU A 196 -1.90 20.21 -10.44
N GLY A 197 -1.29 20.81 -11.46
CA GLY A 197 -0.63 22.11 -11.34
C GLY A 197 -1.59 23.25 -10.93
N GLU A 198 -2.82 23.21 -11.39
CA GLU A 198 -3.85 24.22 -11.10
C GLU A 198 -4.56 24.00 -9.76
N ARG A 199 -4.72 22.74 -9.33
CA ARG A 199 -5.57 22.36 -8.20
C ARG A 199 -4.81 21.99 -6.94
N THR A 200 -3.51 21.72 -7.03
CA THR A 200 -2.69 21.35 -5.88
C THR A 200 -1.63 22.40 -5.55
N ARG A 201 -1.20 22.46 -4.31
CA ARG A 201 -0.25 23.45 -3.78
C ARG A 201 0.69 22.83 -2.75
N ALA A 202 1.73 23.54 -2.38
CA ALA A 202 2.60 23.13 -1.28
C ALA A 202 1.78 22.90 0.00
N GLY A 203 2.14 21.84 0.75
CA GLY A 203 1.41 21.37 1.92
C GLY A 203 0.28 20.37 1.61
N ASP A 204 0.01 20.04 0.34
CA ASP A 204 -0.93 18.98 -0.03
C ASP A 204 -0.25 17.60 0.04
N ILE A 205 -1.04 16.57 0.32
CA ILE A 205 -0.67 15.17 0.07
C ILE A 205 -1.52 14.62 -1.07
N ILE A 206 -0.90 13.88 -1.99
CA ILE A 206 -1.53 13.35 -3.19
C ILE A 206 -1.31 11.84 -3.24
N LEU A 207 -2.39 11.07 -3.34
CA LEU A 207 -2.33 9.63 -3.60
C LEU A 207 -2.66 9.39 -5.07
N PHE A 208 -1.76 8.73 -5.78
CA PHE A 208 -2.04 8.09 -7.05
C PHE A 208 -2.41 6.63 -6.77
N ALA A 209 -3.68 6.28 -6.90
CA ALA A 209 -4.19 4.96 -6.61
C ALA A 209 -4.65 4.27 -7.90
N ASN A 210 -3.94 3.20 -8.29
CA ASN A 210 -4.19 2.45 -9.53
C ASN A 210 -4.01 3.28 -10.82
N ASP A 211 -3.42 4.46 -10.72
CA ASP A 211 -3.11 5.32 -11.88
C ASP A 211 -2.00 6.31 -11.52
N ALA A 212 -0.93 6.34 -12.28
CA ALA A 212 0.14 7.32 -12.15
C ALA A 212 0.38 8.04 -13.48
N PRO A 213 0.81 9.30 -13.46
CA PRO A 213 1.31 9.96 -14.66
C PRO A 213 2.57 9.22 -15.17
N ASN A 214 2.71 9.10 -16.50
CA ASN A 214 3.84 8.40 -17.13
C ASN A 214 5.22 9.09 -16.93
N PHE A 215 5.34 10.03 -16.01
CA PHE A 215 6.54 10.87 -15.80
C PHE A 215 6.78 11.24 -14.33
N ILE A 216 6.29 10.40 -13.41
CA ILE A 216 6.72 10.42 -12.00
C ILE A 216 7.91 9.48 -11.86
#